data_9ffeefe0524e5af0e841132bf675b2f9
#
_entry.id   9ffeefe0524e5af0e841132bf675b2f9
#
_cell.length_a   1.000
_cell.length_b   1.000
_cell.length_c   1.000
_cell.angle_alpha   90.00
_cell.angle_beta   90.00
_cell.angle_gamma   90.00
#
_symmetry.space_group_name_H-M   'P 1'
#
loop_
_entity.id
_entity.type
_entity.pdbx_description
1 polymer ?
#
loop_
_entity_poly.entity_id
_entity_poly.type
_entity_poly.pdbx_seq_one_letter_code
_entity_poly.pdbx_strand_id
1 'polypeptide(L)'
;MKDSIYVVRHLAFQAISFRGQVDSFSSSNCGNFLETLDIVIFWNEKVVEIIEKVPKNATYTSPRIQNEILYVYSTKVKKAIREEIGDAKFCIMVFRYVDTEGFVKERFFGLIHVVDSAALTLKKRIYSLLSQHCLDIQNIRGQGYDGASNMRGMWNGLQALNLNNCSYTYYIHFFAHRLQLALVKASKQVAPISGLFYKINFGDQNC
;
A
#
# COMPACT_ATOMS: atom_id res chain seq x y z
N MET A 1 -9.37 -22.11 -12.80
CA MET A 1 -9.23 -20.66 -12.99
C MET A 1 -10.23 -19.81 -12.19
N LYS A 2 -11.55 -20.04 -12.27
CA LYS A 2 -12.51 -19.26 -11.46
C LYS A 2 -12.21 -19.33 -9.97
N ASP A 3 -11.95 -20.50 -9.46
CA ASP A 3 -11.71 -20.76 -8.04
C ASP A 3 -10.42 -20.06 -7.56
N SER A 4 -9.35 -20.12 -8.36
CA SER A 4 -8.11 -19.38 -8.08
C SER A 4 -8.36 -17.86 -8.00
N ILE A 5 -9.22 -17.31 -8.88
CA ILE A 5 -9.61 -15.89 -8.84
C ILE A 5 -10.38 -15.57 -7.56
N TYR A 6 -11.31 -16.43 -7.13
CA TYR A 6 -12.05 -16.25 -5.89
C TYR A 6 -11.17 -16.31 -4.65
N VAL A 7 -10.25 -17.27 -4.62
CA VAL A 7 -9.29 -17.41 -3.49
C VAL A 7 -8.37 -16.19 -3.41
N VAL A 8 -7.79 -15.75 -4.54
CA VAL A 8 -6.98 -14.52 -4.58
C VAL A 8 -7.78 -13.31 -4.08
N ARG A 9 -9.03 -13.16 -4.55
CA ARG A 9 -9.91 -12.07 -4.09
C ARG A 9 -10.17 -12.16 -2.58
N HIS A 10 -10.51 -13.33 -2.07
CA HIS A 10 -10.80 -13.54 -0.66
C HIS A 10 -9.59 -13.18 0.21
N LEU A 11 -8.44 -13.73 -0.08
CA LEU A 11 -7.22 -13.47 0.68
C LEU A 11 -6.79 -12.00 0.62
N ALA A 12 -6.87 -11.37 -0.57
CA ALA A 12 -6.56 -9.97 -0.73
C ALA A 12 -7.52 -9.07 0.07
N PHE A 13 -8.82 -9.38 0.05
CA PHE A 13 -9.84 -8.61 0.77
C PHE A 13 -9.68 -8.75 2.30
N GLN A 14 -9.25 -9.91 2.77
CA GLN A 14 -8.99 -10.17 4.20
C GLN A 14 -7.59 -9.74 4.64
N ALA A 15 -6.77 -9.18 3.75
CA ALA A 15 -5.37 -8.81 4.00
C ALA A 15 -4.52 -10.01 4.51
N ILE A 16 -4.81 -11.21 4.03
CA ILE A 16 -4.11 -12.45 4.38
C ILE A 16 -3.00 -12.69 3.35
N SER A 17 -1.80 -13.07 3.82
CA SER A 17 -0.69 -13.44 2.93
C SER A 17 -1.04 -14.68 2.11
N PHE A 18 -0.59 -14.75 0.85
CA PHE A 18 -0.87 -15.90 -0.02
C PHE A 18 0.06 -17.07 0.22
N ARG A 19 1.32 -16.78 0.57
CA ARG A 19 2.38 -17.79 0.69
C ARG A 19 2.64 -18.19 2.12
N GLY A 20 3.08 -19.45 2.30
CA GLY A 20 3.70 -19.94 3.50
C GLY A 20 5.21 -19.74 3.49
N GLN A 21 5.90 -20.35 4.45
CA GLN A 21 7.37 -20.36 4.49
C GLN A 21 7.98 -21.21 3.35
N VAL A 22 7.29 -22.25 2.93
CA VAL A 22 7.70 -23.16 1.84
C VAL A 22 6.49 -23.46 0.97
N ASP A 23 6.46 -22.93 -0.24
CA ASP A 23 5.39 -23.14 -1.23
C ASP A 23 5.57 -24.49 -1.97
N SER A 24 5.65 -25.60 -1.24
CA SER A 24 5.79 -26.95 -1.80
C SER A 24 4.62 -27.81 -1.39
N PHE A 25 4.08 -28.60 -2.31
CA PHE A 25 3.02 -29.59 -2.02
C PHE A 25 3.44 -30.68 -1.02
N SER A 26 4.74 -30.79 -0.72
CA SER A 26 5.26 -31.67 0.32
C SER A 26 5.35 -31.00 1.70
N SER A 27 5.07 -29.74 1.80
CA SER A 27 5.05 -28.99 3.06
C SER A 27 3.79 -29.29 3.85
N SER A 28 3.91 -29.37 5.17
CA SER A 28 2.75 -29.46 6.09
C SER A 28 1.89 -28.18 6.11
N ASN A 29 2.39 -27.08 5.52
CA ASN A 29 1.69 -25.81 5.31
C ASN A 29 2.14 -25.23 3.97
N CYS A 30 1.34 -25.44 2.93
CA CYS A 30 1.60 -24.98 1.56
C CYS A 30 1.32 -23.48 1.36
N GLY A 31 0.89 -22.78 2.40
CA GLY A 31 0.49 -21.38 2.33
C GLY A 31 -1.01 -21.19 2.09
N ASN A 32 -1.51 -20.04 2.55
CA ASN A 32 -2.96 -19.77 2.63
C ASN A 32 -3.67 -19.89 1.27
N PHE A 33 -2.98 -19.61 0.17
CA PHE A 33 -3.61 -19.72 -1.15
C PHE A 33 -3.93 -21.17 -1.51
N LEU A 34 -2.98 -22.07 -1.36
CA LEU A 34 -3.18 -23.49 -1.68
C LEU A 34 -4.14 -24.15 -0.69
N GLU A 35 -3.98 -23.90 0.61
CA GLU A 35 -4.88 -24.42 1.65
C GLU A 35 -6.32 -23.98 1.45
N THR A 36 -6.55 -22.69 1.13
CA THR A 36 -7.91 -22.18 0.85
C THR A 36 -8.46 -22.77 -0.44
N LEU A 37 -7.62 -22.95 -1.44
CA LEU A 37 -8.04 -23.56 -2.71
C LEU A 37 -8.45 -25.01 -2.51
N ASP A 38 -7.71 -25.77 -1.70
CA ASP A 38 -8.04 -27.16 -1.38
C ASP A 38 -9.38 -27.27 -0.63
N ILE A 39 -9.69 -26.33 0.27
CA ILE A 39 -11.01 -26.25 0.90
C ILE A 39 -12.10 -26.03 -0.15
N VAL A 40 -11.90 -25.10 -1.09
CA VAL A 40 -12.89 -24.81 -2.16
C VAL A 40 -13.10 -26.04 -3.06
N ILE A 41 -12.01 -26.76 -3.37
CA ILE A 41 -12.05 -27.99 -4.16
C ILE A 41 -12.82 -29.07 -3.42
N PHE A 42 -12.51 -29.30 -2.14
CA PHE A 42 -13.14 -30.33 -1.32
C PHE A 42 -14.68 -30.21 -1.27
N TRP A 43 -15.20 -28.99 -1.23
CA TRP A 43 -16.65 -28.73 -1.17
C TRP A 43 -17.34 -28.67 -2.54
N ASN A 44 -16.62 -28.86 -3.64
CA ASN A 44 -17.17 -28.76 -4.99
C ASN A 44 -16.78 -29.95 -5.88
N GLU A 45 -17.63 -30.97 -5.89
CA GLU A 45 -17.43 -32.21 -6.66
C GLU A 45 -17.13 -31.97 -8.15
N LYS A 46 -17.75 -30.96 -8.76
CA LYS A 46 -17.50 -30.61 -10.17
C LYS A 46 -16.09 -30.08 -10.38
N VAL A 47 -15.53 -29.42 -9.40
CA VAL A 47 -14.15 -28.90 -9.46
C VAL A 47 -13.16 -30.02 -9.28
N VAL A 48 -13.42 -31.00 -8.41
CA VAL A 48 -12.61 -32.21 -8.24
C VAL A 48 -12.47 -32.94 -9.58
N GLU A 49 -13.60 -33.26 -10.25
CA GLU A 49 -13.58 -33.94 -11.53
C GLU A 49 -12.79 -33.18 -12.63
N ILE A 50 -12.85 -31.86 -12.61
CA ILE A 50 -12.10 -31.01 -13.55
C ILE A 50 -10.61 -31.09 -13.26
N ILE A 51 -10.21 -30.97 -11.99
CA ILE A 51 -8.79 -30.94 -11.58
C ILE A 51 -8.12 -32.29 -11.87
N GLU A 52 -8.81 -33.40 -11.68
CA GLU A 52 -8.28 -34.73 -11.99
C GLU A 52 -8.00 -34.93 -13.49
N LYS A 53 -8.76 -34.25 -14.35
CA LYS A 53 -8.66 -34.34 -15.83
C LYS A 53 -7.71 -33.28 -16.42
N VAL A 54 -7.37 -32.23 -15.68
CA VAL A 54 -6.55 -31.13 -16.19
C VAL A 54 -5.06 -31.46 -16.06
N PRO A 55 -4.24 -31.21 -17.10
CA PRO A 55 -2.79 -31.35 -17.01
C PRO A 55 -2.21 -30.50 -15.88
N LYS A 56 -1.19 -31.02 -15.17
CA LYS A 56 -0.57 -30.37 -13.99
C LYS A 56 -0.06 -28.96 -14.25
N ASN A 57 0.24 -28.60 -15.49
CA ASN A 57 0.67 -27.25 -15.91
C ASN A 57 -0.49 -26.28 -16.14
N ALA A 58 -1.75 -26.73 -16.07
CA ALA A 58 -2.95 -25.93 -16.30
C ALA A 58 -3.83 -25.72 -15.06
N THR A 59 -3.26 -25.91 -13.87
CA THR A 59 -3.98 -25.79 -12.58
C THR A 59 -4.25 -24.37 -12.13
N TYR A 60 -3.58 -23.38 -12.73
CA TYR A 60 -3.70 -21.95 -12.38
C TYR A 60 -3.36 -21.63 -10.92
N THR A 61 -2.43 -22.40 -10.31
CA THR A 61 -2.04 -22.28 -8.90
C THR A 61 -0.68 -21.63 -8.71
N SER A 62 0.10 -21.45 -9.79
CA SER A 62 1.47 -20.94 -9.70
C SER A 62 1.54 -19.53 -9.13
N PRO A 63 2.63 -19.15 -8.43
CA PRO A 63 2.86 -17.79 -7.95
C PRO A 63 2.76 -16.72 -9.05
N ARG A 64 3.15 -17.06 -10.27
CA ARG A 64 3.03 -16.17 -11.43
C ARG A 64 1.57 -15.84 -11.72
N ILE A 65 0.70 -16.85 -11.77
CA ILE A 65 -0.73 -16.67 -12.00
C ILE A 65 -1.38 -15.86 -10.87
N GLN A 66 -1.03 -16.14 -9.61
CA GLN A 66 -1.50 -15.35 -8.47
C GLN A 66 -1.15 -13.86 -8.63
N ASN A 67 0.09 -13.56 -9.01
CA ASN A 67 0.55 -12.19 -9.25
C ASN A 67 -0.17 -11.54 -10.45
N GLU A 68 -0.42 -12.28 -11.53
CA GLU A 68 -1.17 -11.78 -12.69
C GLU A 68 -2.63 -11.45 -12.32
N ILE A 69 -3.29 -12.29 -11.53
CA ILE A 69 -4.63 -12.02 -11.01
C ILE A 69 -4.64 -10.75 -10.12
N LEU A 70 -3.66 -10.64 -9.20
CA LEU A 70 -3.51 -9.45 -8.36
C LEU A 70 -3.26 -8.18 -9.18
N TYR A 71 -2.44 -8.27 -10.20
CA TYR A 71 -2.19 -7.15 -11.11
C TYR A 71 -3.49 -6.67 -11.79
N VAL A 72 -4.30 -7.60 -12.29
CA VAL A 72 -5.60 -7.27 -12.89
C VAL A 72 -6.54 -6.61 -11.87
N TYR A 73 -6.61 -7.14 -10.63
CA TYR A 73 -7.41 -6.52 -9.58
C TYR A 73 -6.90 -5.12 -9.24
N SER A 74 -5.60 -4.95 -9.03
CA SER A 74 -5.02 -3.64 -8.70
C SER A 74 -5.28 -2.60 -9.80
N THR A 75 -5.19 -3.01 -11.06
CA THR A 75 -5.48 -2.14 -12.21
C THR A 75 -6.94 -1.70 -12.23
N LYS A 76 -7.87 -2.63 -11.99
CA LYS A 76 -9.31 -2.31 -11.92
C LYS A 76 -9.64 -1.40 -10.73
N VAL A 77 -9.05 -1.66 -9.56
CA VAL A 77 -9.25 -0.82 -8.37
C VAL A 77 -8.72 0.59 -8.61
N LYS A 78 -7.50 0.73 -9.17
CA LYS A 78 -6.94 2.05 -9.50
C LYS A 78 -7.78 2.80 -10.52
N LYS A 79 -8.31 2.09 -11.52
CA LYS A 79 -9.23 2.69 -12.50
C LYS A 79 -10.50 3.20 -11.82
N ALA A 80 -11.12 2.37 -10.97
CA ALA A 80 -12.32 2.78 -10.23
C ALA A 80 -12.06 3.98 -9.31
N ILE A 81 -10.92 4.00 -8.59
CA ILE A 81 -10.50 5.16 -7.77
C ILE A 81 -10.32 6.39 -8.66
N ARG A 82 -9.69 6.27 -9.84
CA ARG A 82 -9.51 7.39 -10.77
C ARG A 82 -10.85 7.93 -11.27
N GLU A 83 -11.79 7.06 -11.60
CA GLU A 83 -13.15 7.42 -12.01
C GLU A 83 -13.91 8.12 -10.87
N GLU A 84 -13.79 7.61 -9.64
CA GLU A 84 -14.39 8.19 -8.43
C GLU A 84 -13.84 9.59 -8.12
N ILE A 85 -12.53 9.82 -8.31
CA ILE A 85 -11.90 11.13 -8.10
C ILE A 85 -12.36 12.14 -9.15
N GLY A 86 -12.46 11.74 -10.41
CA GLY A 86 -12.79 12.66 -11.51
C GLY A 86 -11.84 13.87 -11.54
N ASP A 87 -12.42 15.07 -11.50
CA ASP A 87 -11.70 16.36 -11.45
C ASP A 87 -11.70 16.97 -10.04
N ALA A 88 -12.00 16.18 -9.02
CA ALA A 88 -12.01 16.64 -7.64
C ALA A 88 -10.63 17.16 -7.21
N LYS A 89 -10.63 18.09 -6.25
CA LYS A 89 -9.40 18.55 -5.59
C LYS A 89 -8.93 17.49 -4.60
N PHE A 90 -7.64 17.25 -4.56
CA PHE A 90 -7.08 16.18 -3.75
C PHE A 90 -5.81 16.60 -3.01
N CYS A 91 -5.44 15.81 -2.01
CA CYS A 91 -4.20 15.93 -1.25
C CYS A 91 -3.29 14.75 -1.55
N ILE A 92 -1.97 14.96 -1.49
CA ILE A 92 -0.94 13.94 -1.67
C ILE A 92 -0.35 13.50 -0.32
N MET A 93 0.13 12.29 -0.28
CA MET A 93 0.67 11.45 0.80
C MET A 93 -0.34 10.46 1.37
N VAL A 94 -1.46 10.92 1.90
CA VAL A 94 -2.67 10.13 1.99
C VAL A 94 -3.60 10.71 0.94
N PHE A 95 -3.96 9.90 -0.04
CA PHE A 95 -4.78 10.41 -1.14
C PHE A 95 -6.19 10.67 -0.62
N ARG A 96 -6.47 11.94 -0.31
CA ARG A 96 -7.77 12.42 0.20
C ARG A 96 -8.39 13.35 -0.80
N TYR A 97 -9.65 13.19 -1.03
CA TYR A 97 -10.47 14.08 -1.86
C TYR A 97 -11.88 14.19 -1.28
N VAL A 98 -12.60 15.20 -1.73
CA VAL A 98 -14.01 15.38 -1.36
C VAL A 98 -14.85 14.90 -2.55
N ASP A 99 -15.76 13.97 -2.29
CA ASP A 99 -16.66 13.47 -3.33
C ASP A 99 -17.78 14.46 -3.67
N THR A 100 -18.62 14.11 -4.62
CA THR A 100 -19.75 14.94 -5.07
C THR A 100 -20.81 15.18 -3.99
N GLU A 101 -20.83 14.35 -2.94
CA GLU A 101 -21.75 14.46 -1.81
C GLU A 101 -21.16 15.29 -0.65
N GLY A 102 -19.91 15.73 -0.77
CA GLY A 102 -19.20 16.51 0.26
C GLY A 102 -18.46 15.67 1.30
N PHE A 103 -18.41 14.35 1.18
CA PHE A 103 -17.68 13.50 2.10
C PHE A 103 -16.19 13.42 1.77
N VAL A 104 -15.35 13.48 2.81
CA VAL A 104 -13.91 13.25 2.68
C VAL A 104 -13.66 11.76 2.52
N LYS A 105 -13.09 11.38 1.40
CA LYS A 105 -12.67 10.00 1.13
C LYS A 105 -11.16 9.87 1.10
N GLU A 106 -10.67 8.77 1.60
CA GLU A 106 -9.26 8.41 1.63
C GLU A 106 -9.06 7.13 0.82
N ARG A 107 -8.07 7.14 -0.08
CA ARG A 107 -7.75 6.00 -0.94
C ARG A 107 -6.25 5.76 -0.96
N PHE A 108 -5.88 4.49 -0.87
CA PHE A 108 -4.50 4.08 -1.15
C PHE A 108 -4.30 3.99 -2.66
N PHE A 109 -3.44 4.83 -3.20
CA PHE A 109 -3.23 4.93 -4.64
C PHE A 109 -2.07 4.08 -5.15
N GLY A 110 -1.06 3.82 -4.32
CA GLY A 110 0.06 2.96 -4.65
C GLY A 110 1.33 3.28 -3.87
N LEU A 111 2.34 2.45 -4.11
CA LEU A 111 3.71 2.66 -3.63
C LEU A 111 4.59 3.04 -4.80
N ILE A 112 5.54 3.94 -4.56
CA ILE A 112 6.50 4.39 -5.57
C ILE A 112 7.89 4.05 -5.05
N HIS A 113 8.63 3.27 -5.82
CA HIS A 113 10.04 3.08 -5.55
C HIS A 113 10.83 4.34 -5.93
N VAL A 114 11.65 4.82 -5.00
CA VAL A 114 12.57 5.94 -5.20
C VAL A 114 14.01 5.47 -5.00
N VAL A 115 14.92 5.99 -5.79
CA VAL A 115 16.36 5.64 -5.72
C VAL A 115 17.08 6.41 -4.60
N ASP A 116 16.56 7.57 -4.24
CA ASP A 116 17.04 8.41 -3.15
C ASP A 116 15.88 9.21 -2.53
N SER A 117 16.13 9.84 -1.40
CA SER A 117 15.15 10.67 -0.69
C SER A 117 15.27 12.16 -1.00
N ALA A 118 15.99 12.58 -2.04
CA ALA A 118 16.08 13.99 -2.41
C ALA A 118 14.70 14.53 -2.83
N ALA A 119 14.38 15.74 -2.39
CA ALA A 119 13.09 16.37 -2.64
C ALA A 119 12.70 16.41 -4.13
N LEU A 120 13.68 16.68 -4.99
CA LEU A 120 13.45 16.72 -6.44
C LEU A 120 13.13 15.33 -7.03
N THR A 121 13.80 14.28 -6.55
CA THR A 121 13.53 12.88 -6.94
C THR A 121 12.12 12.49 -6.52
N LEU A 122 11.75 12.76 -5.26
CA LEU A 122 10.42 12.51 -4.73
C LEU A 122 9.35 13.24 -5.55
N LYS A 123 9.52 14.53 -5.82
CA LYS A 123 8.61 15.31 -6.66
C LYS A 123 8.42 14.69 -8.04
N LYS A 124 9.51 14.38 -8.74
CA LYS A 124 9.45 13.76 -10.07
C LYS A 124 8.67 12.45 -10.06
N ARG A 125 8.88 11.61 -9.05
CA ARG A 125 8.19 10.32 -8.92
C ARG A 125 6.70 10.48 -8.62
N ILE A 126 6.33 11.39 -7.71
CA ILE A 126 4.94 11.72 -7.40
C ILE A 126 4.24 12.23 -8.67
N TYR A 127 4.83 13.18 -9.36
CA TYR A 127 4.24 13.75 -10.58
C TYR A 127 4.12 12.73 -11.71
N SER A 128 5.11 11.83 -11.86
CA SER A 128 5.03 10.71 -12.80
C SER A 128 3.84 9.79 -12.49
N LEU A 129 3.62 9.46 -11.20
CA LEU A 129 2.47 8.65 -10.80
C LEU A 129 1.14 9.36 -11.11
N LEU A 130 1.02 10.63 -10.75
CA LEU A 130 -0.20 11.42 -11.03
C LEU A 130 -0.48 11.48 -12.53
N SER A 131 0.55 11.72 -13.35
CA SER A 131 0.45 11.75 -14.81
C SER A 131 0.03 10.39 -15.39
N GLN A 132 0.60 9.28 -14.91
CA GLN A 132 0.21 7.92 -15.35
C GLN A 132 -1.28 7.63 -15.13
N HIS A 133 -1.88 8.29 -14.16
CA HIS A 133 -3.29 8.14 -13.84
C HIS A 133 -4.15 9.32 -14.29
N CYS A 134 -3.64 10.17 -15.17
CA CYS A 134 -4.34 11.35 -15.68
C CYS A 134 -4.91 12.26 -14.57
N LEU A 135 -4.16 12.40 -13.45
CA LEU A 135 -4.51 13.31 -12.36
C LEU A 135 -3.78 14.63 -12.55
N ASP A 136 -4.54 15.73 -12.64
CA ASP A 136 -3.98 17.04 -12.85
C ASP A 136 -3.32 17.58 -11.57
N ILE A 137 -2.06 17.95 -11.68
CA ILE A 137 -1.26 18.54 -10.60
C ILE A 137 -1.93 19.84 -10.07
N GLN A 138 -2.60 20.60 -10.94
CA GLN A 138 -3.31 21.82 -10.55
C GLN A 138 -4.51 21.57 -9.62
N ASN A 139 -4.92 20.32 -9.49
CA ASN A 139 -5.97 19.91 -8.56
C ASN A 139 -5.45 19.54 -7.15
N ILE A 140 -4.14 19.58 -6.92
CA ILE A 140 -3.57 19.37 -5.58
C ILE A 140 -3.94 20.55 -4.68
N ARG A 141 -4.48 20.27 -3.51
CA ARG A 141 -4.82 21.28 -2.49
C ARG A 141 -4.08 21.10 -1.18
N GLY A 142 -3.51 19.94 -0.94
CA GLY A 142 -2.78 19.67 0.28
C GLY A 142 -1.68 18.66 0.09
N GLN A 143 -0.68 18.75 0.94
CA GLN A 143 0.43 17.83 1.04
C GLN A 143 0.77 17.62 2.50
N GLY A 144 0.91 16.35 2.92
CA GLY A 144 1.20 16.00 4.30
C GLY A 144 2.47 15.16 4.38
N TYR A 145 3.44 15.59 5.18
CA TYR A 145 4.71 14.88 5.35
C TYR A 145 5.17 14.96 6.80
N ASP A 146 6.19 14.19 7.11
CA ASP A 146 6.93 14.33 8.37
C ASP A 146 7.78 15.61 8.37
N GLY A 147 8.50 15.82 9.48
CA GLY A 147 9.32 17.02 9.66
C GLY A 147 10.73 16.94 9.07
N ALA A 148 11.05 15.93 8.26
CA ALA A 148 12.37 15.78 7.65
C ALA A 148 12.72 16.99 6.76
N SER A 149 13.99 17.38 6.73
CA SER A 149 14.45 18.59 6.03
C SER A 149 14.19 18.55 4.52
N ASN A 150 14.34 17.38 3.90
CA ASN A 150 14.03 17.16 2.48
C ASN A 150 12.52 17.26 2.17
N MET A 151 11.67 17.08 3.17
CA MET A 151 10.22 17.20 3.02
C MET A 151 9.72 18.62 3.29
N ARG A 152 10.07 19.21 4.44
CA ARG A 152 9.53 20.49 4.89
C ARG A 152 10.44 21.69 4.62
N GLY A 153 11.64 21.52 4.04
CA GLY A 153 12.56 22.62 3.79
C GLY A 153 11.87 23.77 3.02
N MET A 154 12.01 25.00 3.52
CA MET A 154 11.28 26.17 3.00
C MET A 154 11.70 26.56 1.58
N TRP A 155 12.90 26.21 1.15
CA TRP A 155 13.45 26.59 -0.16
C TRP A 155 13.48 25.43 -1.15
N ASN A 156 14.03 24.30 -0.73
CA ASN A 156 14.30 23.15 -1.59
C ASN A 156 13.64 21.86 -1.09
N GLY A 157 12.82 21.90 -0.05
CA GLY A 157 12.05 20.77 0.40
C GLY A 157 10.89 20.45 -0.54
N LEU A 158 10.39 19.24 -0.47
CA LEU A 158 9.29 18.77 -1.33
C LEU A 158 8.07 19.70 -1.25
N GLN A 159 7.76 20.20 -0.04
CA GLN A 159 6.67 21.17 0.13
C GLN A 159 6.86 22.44 -0.71
N ALA A 160 8.06 23.04 -0.72
CA ALA A 160 8.35 24.24 -1.46
C ALA A 160 8.32 23.98 -2.98
N LEU A 161 8.89 22.84 -3.40
CA LEU A 161 8.88 22.46 -4.82
C LEU A 161 7.48 22.20 -5.36
N ASN A 162 6.56 21.68 -4.54
CA ASN A 162 5.17 21.50 -4.93
C ASN A 162 4.41 22.84 -4.95
N LEU A 163 4.63 23.69 -3.93
CA LEU A 163 4.01 25.01 -3.84
C LEU A 163 4.37 25.92 -5.03
N ASN A 164 5.62 25.82 -5.52
CA ASN A 164 6.05 26.54 -6.72
C ASN A 164 5.31 26.13 -8.00
N ASN A 165 4.82 24.90 -8.07
CA ASN A 165 4.05 24.42 -9.23
C ASN A 165 2.55 24.65 -9.07
N CYS A 166 2.05 24.57 -7.83
CA CYS A 166 0.66 24.78 -7.50
C CYS A 166 0.57 25.56 -6.17
N SER A 167 0.27 26.85 -6.26
CA SER A 167 0.24 27.77 -5.11
C SER A 167 -0.80 27.42 -4.04
N TYR A 168 -1.76 26.57 -4.38
CA TYR A 168 -2.82 26.13 -3.45
C TYR A 168 -2.48 24.82 -2.71
N THR A 169 -1.27 24.29 -2.86
CA THR A 169 -0.83 23.04 -2.23
C THR A 169 -0.34 23.30 -0.81
N TYR A 170 -1.26 23.41 0.15
CA TYR A 170 -0.94 23.69 1.55
C TYR A 170 -0.22 22.50 2.20
N TYR A 171 0.85 22.81 2.94
CA TYR A 171 1.59 21.80 3.70
C TYR A 171 1.00 21.58 5.09
N ILE A 172 0.84 20.32 5.47
CA ILE A 172 0.44 19.90 6.81
C ILE A 172 1.47 18.91 7.34
N HIS A 173 2.01 19.21 8.52
CA HIS A 173 2.85 18.26 9.24
C HIS A 173 2.00 17.17 9.88
N PHE A 174 2.32 15.90 9.68
CA PHE A 174 1.57 14.78 10.22
C PHE A 174 1.43 14.84 11.74
N PHE A 175 0.20 14.98 12.21
CA PHE A 175 -0.10 15.01 13.63
C PHE A 175 0.28 13.71 14.35
N ALA A 176 0.06 12.55 13.73
CA ALA A 176 0.45 11.26 14.29
C ALA A 176 1.96 11.19 14.54
N HIS A 177 2.78 11.68 13.60
CA HIS A 177 4.23 11.75 13.77
C HIS A 177 4.63 12.74 14.87
N ARG A 178 3.98 13.90 14.95
CA ARG A 178 4.20 14.88 16.03
C ARG A 178 3.85 14.29 17.39
N LEU A 179 2.74 13.56 17.50
CA LEU A 179 2.36 12.88 18.72
C LEU A 179 3.40 11.82 19.11
N GLN A 180 3.84 11.00 18.15
CA GLN A 180 4.89 10.00 18.35
C GLN A 180 6.17 10.64 18.90
N LEU A 181 6.64 11.74 18.30
CA LEU A 181 7.83 12.47 18.77
C LEU A 181 7.64 13.03 20.19
N ALA A 182 6.45 13.55 20.51
CA ALA A 182 6.13 14.04 21.86
C ALA A 182 6.14 12.90 22.87
N LEU A 183 5.53 11.75 22.56
CA LEU A 183 5.52 10.57 23.41
C LEU A 183 6.93 10.01 23.64
N VAL A 184 7.73 9.89 22.57
CA VAL A 184 9.14 9.45 22.66
C VAL A 184 9.96 10.42 23.51
N LYS A 185 9.74 11.72 23.39
CA LYS A 185 10.43 12.72 24.21
C LYS A 185 10.02 12.62 25.68
N ALA A 186 8.73 12.47 25.96
CA ALA A 186 8.21 12.30 27.30
C ALA A 186 8.70 10.99 27.95
N SER A 187 8.70 9.88 27.21
CA SER A 187 9.14 8.58 27.70
C SER A 187 10.62 8.54 28.08
N LYS A 188 11.47 9.31 27.41
CA LYS A 188 12.91 9.45 27.76
C LYS A 188 13.15 10.11 29.11
N GLN A 189 12.19 10.85 29.65
CA GLN A 189 12.27 11.47 30.97
C GLN A 189 11.89 10.52 32.10
N VAL A 190 11.29 9.36 31.79
CA VAL A 190 10.87 8.35 32.76
C VAL A 190 11.77 7.13 32.63
N ALA A 191 12.75 6.98 33.54
CA ALA A 191 13.78 5.94 33.46
C ALA A 191 13.30 4.50 33.21
N PRO A 192 12.21 3.98 33.83
CA PRO A 192 11.70 2.64 33.54
C PRO A 192 11.16 2.49 32.13
N ILE A 193 10.51 3.52 31.58
CA ILE A 193 9.94 3.53 30.25
C ILE A 193 11.01 3.68 29.17
N SER A 194 12.02 4.49 29.43
CA SER A 194 13.18 4.67 28.55
C SER A 194 13.89 3.34 28.28
N GLY A 195 14.11 2.52 29.32
CA GLY A 195 14.69 1.18 29.15
C GLY A 195 13.83 0.23 28.32
N LEU A 196 12.51 0.28 28.44
CA LEU A 196 11.58 -0.52 27.66
C LEU A 196 11.60 -0.10 26.16
N PHE A 197 11.55 1.20 25.88
CA PHE A 197 11.62 1.73 24.51
C PHE A 197 12.94 1.40 23.82
N TYR A 198 14.06 1.41 24.58
CA TYR A 198 15.35 1.01 24.05
C TYR A 198 15.37 -0.47 23.63
N LYS A 199 14.81 -1.37 24.46
CA LYS A 199 14.68 -2.79 24.14
C LYS A 199 13.77 -3.06 22.93
N ILE A 200 12.65 -2.33 22.79
CA ILE A 200 11.72 -2.49 21.67
C ILE A 200 12.32 -2.01 20.34
N ASN A 201 13.05 -0.88 20.35
CA ASN A 201 13.55 -0.28 19.11
C ASN A 201 14.93 -0.80 18.67
N PHE A 202 15.72 -1.33 19.58
CA PHE A 202 17.10 -1.74 19.29
C PHE A 202 17.38 -3.20 19.63
N GLY A 203 16.35 -4.00 19.95
CA GLY A 203 16.41 -5.43 20.17
C GLY A 203 17.77 -5.97 20.56
N ASP A 204 17.89 -6.82 21.53
CA ASP A 204 19.17 -7.42 21.96
C ASP A 204 20.06 -7.80 20.77
N GLN A 205 21.00 -6.93 20.39
CA GLN A 205 22.08 -7.25 19.43
C GLN A 205 23.20 -8.02 20.11
N ASN A 206 22.85 -8.82 21.14
CA ASN A 206 23.77 -9.74 21.79
C ASN A 206 23.08 -11.10 21.94
N CYS A 207 23.06 -11.87 20.85
CA CYS A 207 23.07 -13.34 20.81
C CYS A 207 23.76 -13.78 19.53
#